data_344922aecf7aa124fb2617079a7dd0cb
#
_entry.id   344922aecf7aa124fb2617079a7dd0cb
#
_cell.length_a   1.000
_cell.length_b   1.000
_cell.length_c   1.000
_cell.angle_alpha   90.00
_cell.angle_beta   90.00
_cell.angle_gamma   90.00
#
_symmetry.space_group_name_H-M   'P 1'
#
loop_
_entity.id
_entity.type
_entity.pdbx_description
1 polymer ?
#
loop_
_entity_poly.entity_id
_entity_poly.type
_entity_poly.pdbx_seq_one_letter_code
_entity_poly.pdbx_strand_id
1 'polypeptide(L)'
;MKTRQILADIPPYVPGERHPGAIKLSSNENPLGCSPAALEAIARAATEAHLYPDGSAQALKQALAEETSLSPEQIILGNGSDEVLTLIAAAYINPGDRVLVGAHTFSQYAFATRLFDGRVEAVPMPELSFDLDLIIGRLEEPGQPPVRIVFLCSPNNPTGLTISQDDLERFLARLPPRVLAVVDHAYLEFQEDPASCDARRCLKDYPNLVVLQTFSKLHGLAALRVGYGLAAPEIIHALHRVRSPFNVNSLGQAAACAALKDRDFIRTSLETNHQGRALMNAFCERNHLPHTSSEGNFIMLRIPGEARFYANLLAQGGVTVRPLSSFGLPQWLRITIGTPEHIATLEALMKPLLTDPPGVPG
;
A
#
# COMPACT_ATOMS: atom_id res chain seq x y z
N MET A 1 -36.06 -4.04 3.20
CA MET A 1 -35.20 -2.86 3.37
C MET A 1 -34.45 -2.63 2.07
N LYS A 2 -34.34 -1.37 1.61
CA LYS A 2 -33.49 -1.03 0.45
C LYS A 2 -32.15 -0.54 0.96
N THR A 3 -31.05 -1.10 0.43
CA THR A 3 -29.68 -0.62 0.67
C THR A 3 -29.41 0.62 -0.19
N ARG A 4 -28.28 1.33 0.09
CA ARG A 4 -27.81 2.41 -0.79
C ARG A 4 -27.53 1.84 -2.18
N GLN A 5 -27.93 2.58 -3.23
CA GLN A 5 -27.81 2.13 -4.63
C GLN A 5 -26.35 1.82 -5.02
N ILE A 6 -25.41 2.61 -4.55
CA ILE A 6 -23.97 2.44 -4.82
C ILE A 6 -23.42 1.07 -4.41
N LEU A 7 -24.04 0.40 -3.42
CA LEU A 7 -23.58 -0.91 -2.96
C LEU A 7 -23.73 -2.01 -4.03
N ALA A 8 -24.51 -1.78 -5.07
CA ALA A 8 -24.60 -2.70 -6.20
C ALA A 8 -23.27 -2.76 -7.00
N ASP A 9 -22.49 -1.67 -6.98
CA ASP A 9 -21.23 -1.53 -7.69
C ASP A 9 -19.99 -1.86 -6.81
N ILE A 10 -20.22 -2.20 -5.54
CA ILE A 10 -19.17 -2.55 -4.58
C ILE A 10 -19.29 -4.04 -4.26
N PRO A 11 -18.41 -4.90 -4.79
CA PRO A 11 -18.42 -6.31 -4.44
C PRO A 11 -18.04 -6.51 -2.97
N PRO A 12 -18.64 -7.50 -2.28
CA PRO A 12 -18.23 -7.84 -0.92
C PRO A 12 -16.76 -8.25 -0.90
N TYR A 13 -16.08 -7.94 0.21
CA TYR A 13 -14.71 -8.39 0.41
C TYR A 13 -14.64 -9.91 0.50
N VAL A 14 -13.83 -10.53 -0.33
CA VAL A 14 -13.53 -11.95 -0.28
C VAL A 14 -12.12 -12.12 0.29
N PRO A 15 -11.97 -12.64 1.51
CA PRO A 15 -10.66 -12.88 2.08
C PRO A 15 -9.90 -13.93 1.27
N GLY A 16 -8.58 -13.77 1.19
CA GLY A 16 -7.71 -14.81 0.63
C GLY A 16 -7.76 -16.08 1.47
N GLU A 17 -7.60 -17.23 0.83
CA GLU A 17 -7.56 -18.52 1.53
C GLU A 17 -6.37 -18.58 2.49
N ARG A 18 -6.60 -19.16 3.68
CA ARG A 18 -5.54 -19.47 4.63
C ARG A 18 -5.09 -20.91 4.43
N HIS A 19 -3.80 -21.08 4.21
CA HIS A 19 -3.15 -22.39 4.13
C HIS A 19 -2.24 -22.56 5.35
N PRO A 20 -2.70 -23.24 6.42
CA PRO A 20 -1.89 -23.42 7.63
C PRO A 20 -0.55 -24.11 7.31
N GLY A 21 0.54 -23.55 7.81
CA GLY A 21 1.89 -24.08 7.57
C GLY A 21 2.52 -23.69 6.21
N ALA A 22 1.78 -23.00 5.32
CA ALA A 22 2.34 -22.52 4.06
C ALA A 22 3.20 -21.26 4.27
N ILE A 23 4.24 -21.13 3.46
CA ILE A 23 5.02 -19.90 3.32
C ILE A 23 4.13 -18.86 2.64
N LYS A 24 3.80 -17.76 3.33
CA LYS A 24 2.88 -16.74 2.84
C LYS A 24 3.62 -15.60 2.15
N LEU A 25 3.61 -15.61 0.82
CA LEU A 25 4.21 -14.57 -0.04
C LEU A 25 3.14 -13.79 -0.84
N SER A 26 1.92 -13.66 -0.31
CA SER A 26 0.76 -13.12 -1.03
C SER A 26 0.32 -11.72 -0.62
N SER A 27 0.75 -11.21 0.56
CA SER A 27 0.18 -9.98 1.15
C SER A 27 1.20 -8.90 1.53
N ASN A 28 2.43 -9.03 1.07
CA ASN A 28 3.52 -8.07 1.31
C ASN A 28 3.77 -7.85 2.81
N GLU A 29 3.67 -8.91 3.61
CA GLU A 29 4.02 -8.90 5.02
C GLU A 29 5.54 -9.01 5.20
N ASN A 30 6.06 -8.58 6.36
CA ASN A 30 7.48 -8.73 6.66
C ASN A 30 7.78 -10.21 6.97
N PRO A 31 8.70 -10.87 6.24
CA PRO A 31 9.01 -12.28 6.44
C PRO A 31 9.71 -12.58 7.78
N LEU A 32 10.28 -11.56 8.43
CA LEU A 32 10.92 -11.67 9.74
C LEU A 32 9.92 -11.53 10.91
N GLY A 33 8.65 -11.21 10.61
CA GLY A 33 7.62 -10.99 11.65
C GLY A 33 7.68 -9.58 12.25
N CYS A 34 7.39 -9.47 13.55
CA CYS A 34 7.46 -8.22 14.31
C CYS A 34 8.80 -8.07 15.02
N SER A 35 9.22 -6.82 15.27
CA SER A 35 10.40 -6.59 16.09
C SER A 35 10.21 -7.12 17.53
N PRO A 36 11.28 -7.62 18.18
CA PRO A 36 11.22 -8.03 19.59
C PRO A 36 10.72 -6.91 20.52
N ALA A 37 11.17 -5.68 20.30
CA ALA A 37 10.73 -4.51 21.07
C ALA A 37 9.22 -4.24 20.93
N ALA A 38 8.67 -4.42 19.72
CA ALA A 38 7.24 -4.29 19.48
C ALA A 38 6.44 -5.41 20.18
N LEU A 39 6.91 -6.66 20.14
CA LEU A 39 6.29 -7.78 20.86
C LEU A 39 6.22 -7.55 22.37
N GLU A 40 7.30 -7.06 22.97
CA GLU A 40 7.33 -6.70 24.39
C GLU A 40 6.35 -5.55 24.71
N ALA A 41 6.28 -4.54 23.84
CA ALA A 41 5.34 -3.44 24.02
C ALA A 41 3.88 -3.91 23.94
N ILE A 42 3.56 -4.84 23.04
CA ILE A 42 2.24 -5.48 22.94
C ILE A 42 1.91 -6.22 24.25
N ALA A 43 2.85 -7.03 24.75
CA ALA A 43 2.63 -7.81 25.99
C ALA A 43 2.36 -6.90 27.19
N ARG A 44 3.07 -5.78 27.31
CA ARG A 44 2.80 -4.77 28.36
C ARG A 44 1.46 -4.11 28.19
N ALA A 45 1.14 -3.64 26.99
CA ALA A 45 -0.14 -2.96 26.71
C ALA A 45 -1.37 -3.88 26.87
N ALA A 46 -1.19 -5.20 26.65
CA ALA A 46 -2.27 -6.17 26.80
C ALA A 46 -2.84 -6.27 28.22
N THR A 47 -2.07 -5.91 29.25
CA THR A 47 -2.53 -5.89 30.65
C THR A 47 -3.62 -4.84 30.91
N GLU A 48 -3.71 -3.83 30.05
CA GLU A 48 -4.67 -2.72 30.10
C GLU A 48 -5.74 -2.80 29.01
N ALA A 49 -5.90 -3.96 28.37
CA ALA A 49 -6.84 -4.13 27.24
C ALA A 49 -8.32 -3.87 27.60
N HIS A 50 -8.66 -3.75 28.88
CA HIS A 50 -10.00 -3.40 29.37
C HIS A 50 -10.28 -1.88 29.36
N LEU A 51 -9.26 -1.06 29.07
CA LEU A 51 -9.38 0.40 28.97
C LEU A 51 -9.44 0.84 27.50
N TYR A 52 -10.16 1.94 27.25
CA TYR A 52 -10.10 2.59 25.93
C TYR A 52 -8.69 3.10 25.63
N PRO A 53 -8.27 3.08 24.36
CA PRO A 53 -6.99 3.68 23.94
C PRO A 53 -6.92 5.19 24.24
N ASP A 54 -5.70 5.75 24.23
CA ASP A 54 -5.55 7.20 24.09
C ASP A 54 -6.13 7.63 22.75
N GLY A 55 -7.27 8.35 22.77
CA GLY A 55 -7.93 8.82 21.54
C GLY A 55 -7.15 9.90 20.79
N SER A 56 -6.18 10.55 21.43
CA SER A 56 -5.24 11.50 20.81
C SER A 56 -4.02 10.77 20.24
N ALA A 57 -3.70 9.58 20.75
CA ALA A 57 -2.50 8.80 20.47
C ALA A 57 -1.22 9.65 20.56
N GLN A 58 -1.14 10.46 21.62
CA GLN A 58 -0.13 11.50 21.77
C GLN A 58 1.30 10.97 21.70
N ALA A 59 1.59 9.84 22.36
CA ALA A 59 2.92 9.25 22.38
C ALA A 59 3.38 8.84 20.96
N LEU A 60 2.48 8.22 20.17
CA LEU A 60 2.80 7.81 18.81
C LEU A 60 2.92 9.00 17.86
N LYS A 61 2.04 10.02 17.99
CA LYS A 61 2.15 11.26 17.20
C LYS A 61 3.47 11.97 17.47
N GLN A 62 3.89 12.04 18.74
CA GLN A 62 5.17 12.67 19.09
C GLN A 62 6.36 11.90 18.50
N ALA A 63 6.36 10.55 18.58
CA ALA A 63 7.39 9.72 17.97
C ALA A 63 7.46 9.89 16.45
N LEU A 64 6.30 9.98 15.78
CA LEU A 64 6.24 10.24 14.34
C LEU A 64 6.68 11.68 13.99
N ALA A 65 6.34 12.67 14.79
CA ALA A 65 6.78 14.05 14.61
C ALA A 65 8.32 14.16 14.65
N GLU A 66 8.94 13.45 15.58
CA GLU A 66 10.42 13.37 15.68
C GLU A 66 11.02 12.66 14.46
N GLU A 67 10.43 11.52 14.01
CA GLU A 67 10.92 10.76 12.87
C GLU A 67 10.76 11.50 11.53
N THR A 68 9.67 12.25 11.38
CA THR A 68 9.34 12.94 10.11
C THR A 68 9.76 14.41 10.08
N SER A 69 10.21 14.99 11.22
CA SER A 69 10.48 16.40 11.40
C SER A 69 9.26 17.31 11.10
N LEU A 70 8.05 16.78 11.34
CA LEU A 70 6.78 17.49 11.22
C LEU A 70 6.20 17.78 12.60
N SER A 71 5.20 18.70 12.68
CA SER A 71 4.48 18.91 13.92
C SER A 71 3.39 17.84 14.13
N PRO A 72 3.00 17.52 15.38
CA PRO A 72 1.90 16.56 15.66
C PRO A 72 0.56 16.95 15.02
N GLU A 73 0.33 18.25 14.75
CA GLU A 73 -0.86 18.77 14.09
C GLU A 73 -0.91 18.41 12.59
N GLN A 74 0.22 18.01 12.00
CA GLN A 74 0.33 17.57 10.61
C GLN A 74 0.14 16.04 10.48
N ILE A 75 -0.21 15.34 11.56
CA ILE A 75 -0.27 13.86 11.60
C ILE A 75 -1.66 13.40 11.98
N ILE A 76 -2.25 12.52 11.18
CA ILE A 76 -3.46 11.76 11.50
C ILE A 76 -3.14 10.27 11.57
N LEU A 77 -3.64 9.58 12.61
CA LEU A 77 -3.52 8.13 12.73
C LEU A 77 -4.80 7.43 12.29
N GLY A 78 -4.66 6.26 11.71
CA GLY A 78 -5.76 5.43 11.27
C GLY A 78 -5.58 3.96 11.63
N ASN A 79 -6.68 3.23 11.65
CA ASN A 79 -6.70 1.77 11.76
C ASN A 79 -6.17 1.12 10.44
N GLY A 80 -4.87 1.27 10.21
CA GLY A 80 -4.19 1.14 8.93
C GLY A 80 -4.32 2.41 8.07
N SER A 81 -3.51 2.53 7.03
CA SER A 81 -3.67 3.59 6.02
C SER A 81 -5.02 3.52 5.30
N ASP A 82 -5.65 2.35 5.26
CA ASP A 82 -7.00 2.15 4.68
C ASP A 82 -8.06 3.02 5.38
N GLU A 83 -7.99 3.17 6.71
CA GLU A 83 -8.91 4.09 7.39
C GLU A 83 -8.61 5.53 7.02
N VAL A 84 -7.33 5.93 6.91
CA VAL A 84 -7.00 7.29 6.49
C VAL A 84 -7.53 7.59 5.09
N LEU A 85 -7.45 6.64 4.15
CA LEU A 85 -8.10 6.74 2.84
C LEU A 85 -9.61 6.97 2.96
N THR A 86 -10.27 6.22 3.84
CA THR A 86 -11.70 6.37 4.09
C THR A 86 -12.04 7.74 4.68
N LEU A 87 -11.22 8.24 5.62
CA LEU A 87 -11.39 9.58 6.21
C LEU A 87 -11.21 10.69 5.15
N ILE A 88 -10.23 10.55 4.26
CA ILE A 88 -10.02 11.48 3.15
C ILE A 88 -11.26 11.50 2.24
N ALA A 89 -11.75 10.33 1.85
CA ALA A 89 -12.95 10.24 1.03
C ALA A 89 -14.17 10.86 1.72
N ALA A 90 -14.37 10.57 3.00
CA ALA A 90 -15.47 11.12 3.80
C ALA A 90 -15.43 12.64 3.95
N ALA A 91 -14.23 13.22 4.01
CA ALA A 91 -14.06 14.66 4.22
C ALA A 91 -14.11 15.46 2.91
N TYR A 92 -13.73 14.87 1.77
CA TYR A 92 -13.47 15.63 0.54
C TYR A 92 -14.31 15.22 -0.67
N ILE A 93 -15.02 14.08 -0.65
CA ILE A 93 -15.83 13.61 -1.78
C ILE A 93 -17.31 13.94 -1.54
N ASN A 94 -17.90 14.66 -2.47
CA ASN A 94 -19.37 14.78 -2.60
C ASN A 94 -19.87 13.79 -3.67
N PRO A 95 -21.18 13.42 -3.63
CA PRO A 95 -21.76 12.57 -4.67
C PRO A 95 -21.51 13.12 -6.07
N GLY A 96 -20.92 12.29 -6.93
CA GLY A 96 -20.62 12.65 -8.32
C GLY A 96 -19.27 13.32 -8.57
N ASP A 97 -18.52 13.73 -7.53
CA ASP A 97 -17.16 14.24 -7.69
C ASP A 97 -16.25 13.16 -8.32
N ARG A 98 -15.35 13.58 -9.21
CA ARG A 98 -14.38 12.67 -9.86
C ARG A 98 -13.16 12.47 -9.00
N VAL A 99 -12.67 11.21 -9.00
CA VAL A 99 -11.41 10.82 -8.37
C VAL A 99 -10.57 10.05 -9.37
N LEU A 100 -9.35 10.49 -9.62
CA LEU A 100 -8.43 9.85 -10.56
C LEU A 100 -7.56 8.82 -9.82
N VAL A 101 -7.43 7.64 -10.43
CA VAL A 101 -6.58 6.54 -9.93
C VAL A 101 -5.84 5.91 -11.12
N GLY A 102 -4.69 5.29 -10.90
CA GLY A 102 -4.06 4.48 -11.92
C GLY A 102 -4.89 3.23 -12.27
N ALA A 103 -4.88 2.79 -13.52
CA ALA A 103 -5.63 1.61 -13.96
C ALA A 103 -5.20 0.33 -13.24
N HIS A 104 -3.93 0.23 -12.87
CA HIS A 104 -3.33 -0.90 -12.16
C HIS A 104 -2.71 -0.42 -10.85
N THR A 105 -3.55 -0.08 -9.87
CA THR A 105 -3.11 0.39 -8.56
C THR A 105 -3.94 -0.21 -7.42
N PHE A 106 -3.69 0.19 -6.19
CA PHE A 106 -4.34 -0.37 -5.01
C PHE A 106 -5.84 -0.12 -5.00
N SER A 107 -6.62 -1.18 -4.89
CA SER A 107 -8.09 -1.17 -5.06
C SER A 107 -8.85 -0.36 -4.00
N GLN A 108 -8.22 -0.07 -2.84
CA GLN A 108 -8.88 0.68 -1.77
C GLN A 108 -9.13 2.15 -2.13
N TYR A 109 -8.39 2.73 -3.08
CA TYR A 109 -8.69 4.08 -3.58
C TYR A 109 -10.05 4.12 -4.27
N ALA A 110 -10.30 3.16 -5.16
CA ALA A 110 -11.60 3.02 -5.83
C ALA A 110 -12.71 2.65 -4.85
N PHE A 111 -12.44 1.77 -3.89
CA PHE A 111 -13.40 1.38 -2.85
C PHE A 111 -13.81 2.59 -2.01
N ALA A 112 -12.85 3.32 -1.42
CA ALA A 112 -13.13 4.49 -0.60
C ALA A 112 -13.91 5.56 -1.37
N THR A 113 -13.55 5.79 -2.65
CA THR A 113 -14.26 6.74 -3.53
C THR A 113 -15.72 6.35 -3.71
N ARG A 114 -15.98 5.10 -4.10
CA ARG A 114 -17.36 4.61 -4.33
C ARG A 114 -18.20 4.62 -3.07
N LEU A 115 -17.60 4.34 -1.91
CA LEU A 115 -18.30 4.33 -0.63
C LEU A 115 -19.00 5.68 -0.32
N PHE A 116 -18.46 6.77 -0.83
CA PHE A 116 -19.00 8.14 -0.70
C PHE A 116 -19.64 8.67 -2.00
N ASP A 117 -20.10 7.78 -2.87
CA ASP A 117 -20.79 8.12 -4.13
C ASP A 117 -19.93 8.93 -5.12
N GLY A 118 -18.60 8.90 -4.96
CA GLY A 118 -17.66 9.50 -5.92
C GLY A 118 -17.48 8.65 -7.18
N ARG A 119 -17.11 9.29 -8.28
CA ARG A 119 -16.86 8.65 -9.59
C ARG A 119 -15.38 8.34 -9.72
N VAL A 120 -15.04 7.05 -9.76
CA VAL A 120 -13.67 6.58 -10.03
C VAL A 120 -13.40 6.67 -11.53
N GLU A 121 -12.31 7.32 -11.87
CA GLU A 121 -11.75 7.32 -13.22
C GLU A 121 -10.36 6.70 -13.21
N ALA A 122 -10.23 5.56 -13.87
CA ALA A 122 -8.97 4.87 -14.03
C ALA A 122 -8.17 5.44 -15.20
N VAL A 123 -7.02 6.04 -14.91
CA VAL A 123 -6.12 6.59 -15.93
C VAL A 123 -5.19 5.48 -16.41
N PRO A 124 -5.03 5.30 -17.75
CA PRO A 124 -4.09 4.30 -18.27
C PRO A 124 -2.69 4.46 -17.71
N MET A 125 -2.01 3.34 -17.54
CA MET A 125 -0.63 3.26 -17.04
C MET A 125 0.26 2.60 -18.11
N PRO A 126 0.79 3.36 -19.09
CA PRO A 126 1.71 2.84 -20.07
C PRO A 126 2.89 2.14 -19.38
N GLU A 127 3.31 1.00 -19.91
CA GLU A 127 4.40 0.21 -19.31
C GLU A 127 4.23 -0.05 -17.79
N LEU A 128 2.97 -0.09 -17.33
CA LEU A 128 2.59 -0.31 -15.92
C LEU A 128 3.01 0.82 -14.96
N SER A 129 3.48 1.97 -15.47
CA SER A 129 3.89 3.15 -14.71
C SER A 129 2.83 4.24 -14.74
N PHE A 130 2.81 5.10 -13.70
CA PHE A 130 2.01 6.30 -13.73
C PHE A 130 2.52 7.26 -14.83
N ASP A 131 1.61 7.72 -15.68
CA ASP A 131 1.83 8.84 -16.59
C ASP A 131 1.15 10.07 -16.00
N LEU A 132 1.94 10.94 -15.37
CA LEU A 132 1.44 12.13 -14.66
C LEU A 132 0.91 13.20 -15.63
N ASP A 133 1.39 13.24 -16.88
CA ASP A 133 0.88 14.14 -17.90
C ASP A 133 -0.52 13.72 -18.38
N LEU A 134 -0.77 12.42 -18.52
CA LEU A 134 -2.13 11.91 -18.78
C LEU A 134 -3.08 12.27 -17.63
N ILE A 135 -2.62 12.17 -16.37
CA ILE A 135 -3.44 12.55 -15.22
C ILE A 135 -3.77 14.06 -15.26
N ILE A 136 -2.81 14.92 -15.53
CA ILE A 136 -3.01 16.37 -15.66
C ILE A 136 -4.03 16.67 -16.79
N GLY A 137 -3.91 15.99 -17.93
CA GLY A 137 -4.85 16.15 -19.04
C GLY A 137 -6.31 15.83 -18.67
N ARG A 138 -6.53 14.91 -17.73
CA ARG A 138 -7.87 14.57 -17.22
C ARG A 138 -8.47 15.59 -16.26
N LEU A 139 -7.64 16.43 -15.62
CA LEU A 139 -8.13 17.44 -14.67
C LEU A 139 -8.96 18.53 -15.35
N GLU A 140 -8.64 18.86 -16.60
CA GLU A 140 -9.18 20.00 -17.33
C GLU A 140 -10.20 19.59 -18.41
N GLU A 141 -10.69 18.36 -18.39
CA GLU A 141 -11.60 17.84 -19.41
C GLU A 141 -12.92 18.63 -19.42
N PRO A 142 -13.26 19.33 -20.52
CA PRO A 142 -14.44 20.18 -20.57
C PRO A 142 -15.75 19.38 -20.39
N GLY A 143 -16.70 19.94 -19.65
CA GLY A 143 -18.03 19.35 -19.46
C GLY A 143 -18.09 18.19 -18.46
N GLN A 144 -16.97 17.82 -17.84
CA GLN A 144 -16.93 16.81 -16.78
C GLN A 144 -17.06 17.43 -15.38
N PRO A 145 -17.60 16.69 -14.38
CA PRO A 145 -17.55 17.12 -13.00
C PRO A 145 -16.12 17.40 -12.54
N PRO A 146 -15.92 18.26 -11.53
CA PRO A 146 -14.57 18.59 -11.06
C PRO A 146 -13.88 17.35 -10.46
N VAL A 147 -12.59 17.21 -10.74
CA VAL A 147 -11.75 16.25 -10.02
C VAL A 147 -11.46 16.81 -8.61
N ARG A 148 -11.65 15.97 -7.59
CA ARG A 148 -11.42 16.31 -6.18
C ARG A 148 -10.13 15.72 -5.65
N ILE A 149 -9.84 14.47 -6.01
CA ILE A 149 -8.69 13.73 -5.49
C ILE A 149 -7.97 13.05 -6.64
N VAL A 150 -6.65 13.04 -6.58
CA VAL A 150 -5.79 12.16 -7.38
C VAL A 150 -5.04 11.26 -6.41
N PHE A 151 -5.20 9.94 -6.56
CA PHE A 151 -4.43 8.96 -5.82
C PHE A 151 -3.22 8.49 -6.64
N LEU A 152 -2.04 8.63 -6.06
CA LEU A 152 -0.79 8.09 -6.56
C LEU A 152 -0.24 7.09 -5.55
N CYS A 153 0.46 6.07 -6.01
CA CYS A 153 1.12 5.09 -5.15
C CYS A 153 2.57 4.91 -5.62
N SER A 154 3.53 5.17 -4.75
CA SER A 154 4.95 5.07 -5.08
C SER A 154 5.75 4.58 -3.87
N PRO A 155 6.37 3.40 -3.93
CA PRO A 155 6.23 2.36 -4.97
C PRO A 155 4.79 1.85 -5.16
N ASN A 156 4.38 1.65 -6.41
CA ASN A 156 2.99 1.28 -6.71
C ASN A 156 2.71 -0.19 -6.38
N ASN A 157 1.56 -0.47 -5.82
CA ASN A 157 1.04 -1.82 -5.67
C ASN A 157 -0.07 -2.05 -6.73
N PRO A 158 0.10 -2.99 -7.72
CA PRO A 158 0.98 -4.17 -7.63
C PRO A 158 2.30 -4.07 -8.40
N THR A 159 2.60 -3.00 -9.12
CA THR A 159 3.69 -2.98 -10.10
C THR A 159 5.08 -2.87 -9.48
N GLY A 160 5.18 -2.30 -8.28
CA GLY A 160 6.46 -2.01 -7.60
C GLY A 160 7.22 -0.82 -8.17
N LEU A 161 6.74 -0.23 -9.27
CA LEU A 161 7.39 0.89 -9.93
C LEU A 161 7.18 2.19 -9.15
N THR A 162 8.13 3.11 -9.29
CA THR A 162 8.15 4.40 -8.59
C THR A 162 7.86 5.56 -9.54
N ILE A 163 7.50 6.68 -8.96
CA ILE A 163 7.49 7.99 -9.59
C ILE A 163 8.82 8.66 -9.23
N SER A 164 9.46 9.37 -10.15
CA SER A 164 10.67 10.13 -9.81
C SER A 164 10.33 11.38 -8.98
N GLN A 165 11.30 11.89 -8.20
CA GLN A 165 11.11 13.11 -7.42
C GLN A 165 10.77 14.31 -8.34
N ASP A 166 11.49 14.46 -9.44
CA ASP A 166 11.30 15.53 -10.41
C ASP A 166 9.92 15.47 -11.08
N ASP A 167 9.43 14.26 -11.41
CA ASP A 167 8.11 14.09 -12.01
C ASP A 167 7.00 14.43 -11.01
N LEU A 168 7.16 13.99 -9.76
CA LEU A 168 6.21 14.34 -8.71
C LEU A 168 6.12 15.84 -8.47
N GLU A 169 7.26 16.53 -8.38
CA GLU A 169 7.30 17.99 -8.17
C GLU A 169 6.69 18.75 -9.36
N ARG A 170 7.01 18.34 -10.60
CA ARG A 170 6.37 18.92 -11.80
C ARG A 170 4.87 18.71 -11.82
N PHE A 171 4.40 17.53 -11.40
CA PHE A 171 2.99 17.22 -11.29
C PHE A 171 2.31 18.11 -10.25
N LEU A 172 2.86 18.19 -9.03
CA LEU A 172 2.30 18.98 -7.94
C LEU A 172 2.23 20.47 -8.29
N ALA A 173 3.25 21.01 -8.97
CA ALA A 173 3.27 22.38 -9.43
C ALA A 173 2.16 22.72 -10.45
N ARG A 174 1.67 21.73 -11.20
CA ARG A 174 0.58 21.88 -12.18
C ARG A 174 -0.81 21.53 -11.60
N LEU A 175 -0.83 20.93 -10.41
CA LEU A 175 -2.09 20.49 -9.80
C LEU A 175 -2.88 21.70 -9.27
N PRO A 176 -4.14 21.90 -9.67
CA PRO A 176 -4.95 22.99 -9.13
C PRO A 176 -5.10 22.89 -7.62
N PRO A 177 -5.03 23.99 -6.86
CA PRO A 177 -5.12 23.98 -5.39
C PRO A 177 -6.42 23.35 -4.83
N ARG A 178 -7.48 23.30 -5.64
CA ARG A 178 -8.78 22.65 -5.29
C ARG A 178 -8.75 21.12 -5.36
N VAL A 179 -7.70 20.54 -5.95
CA VAL A 179 -7.53 19.10 -6.12
C VAL A 179 -6.56 18.58 -5.08
N LEU A 180 -6.97 17.58 -4.32
CA LEU A 180 -6.11 16.93 -3.33
C LEU A 180 -5.24 15.88 -4.01
N ALA A 181 -3.92 15.98 -3.86
CA ALA A 181 -3.00 14.90 -4.19
C ALA A 181 -2.85 13.99 -2.97
N VAL A 182 -3.05 12.69 -3.15
CA VAL A 182 -2.80 11.69 -2.10
C VAL A 182 -1.73 10.74 -2.62
N VAL A 183 -0.55 10.78 -2.02
CA VAL A 183 0.57 9.89 -2.35
C VAL A 183 0.69 8.81 -1.29
N ASP A 184 0.41 7.57 -1.69
CA ASP A 184 0.53 6.42 -0.81
C ASP A 184 1.95 5.87 -0.87
N HIS A 185 2.65 6.02 0.24
CA HIS A 185 4.03 5.62 0.46
C HIS A 185 4.13 4.39 1.40
N ALA A 186 3.20 3.43 1.28
CA ALA A 186 3.22 2.21 2.09
C ALA A 186 4.51 1.38 1.95
N TYR A 187 5.31 1.64 0.91
CA TYR A 187 6.55 0.92 0.61
C TYR A 187 7.77 1.85 0.51
N LEU A 188 7.67 3.10 0.96
CA LEU A 188 8.71 4.13 0.82
C LEU A 188 10.08 3.66 1.29
N GLU A 189 10.14 3.00 2.45
CA GLU A 189 11.38 2.64 3.11
C GLU A 189 12.17 1.55 2.37
N PHE A 190 11.53 0.85 1.42
CA PHE A 190 12.18 -0.19 0.61
C PHE A 190 12.84 0.35 -0.67
N GLN A 191 12.64 1.63 -0.98
CA GLN A 191 13.24 2.27 -2.15
C GLN A 191 14.78 2.32 -2.01
N GLU A 192 15.46 1.98 -3.10
CA GLU A 192 16.93 2.02 -3.21
C GLU A 192 17.38 3.00 -4.28
N ASP A 193 16.54 3.26 -5.30
CA ASP A 193 16.82 4.24 -6.31
C ASP A 193 16.72 5.67 -5.74
N PRO A 194 17.82 6.43 -5.70
CA PRO A 194 17.81 7.80 -5.16
C PRO A 194 16.94 8.78 -5.97
N ALA A 195 16.58 8.43 -7.21
CA ALA A 195 15.68 9.21 -8.04
C ALA A 195 14.20 9.01 -7.66
N SER A 196 13.87 7.95 -6.93
CA SER A 196 12.51 7.67 -6.48
C SER A 196 11.99 8.75 -5.53
N CYS A 197 10.69 9.09 -5.67
CA CYS A 197 10.13 10.19 -4.92
C CYS A 197 9.96 9.88 -3.42
N ASP A 198 10.20 10.90 -2.61
CA ASP A 198 9.73 11.01 -1.24
C ASP A 198 8.82 12.25 -1.13
N ALA A 199 7.53 12.03 -1.23
CA ALA A 199 6.53 13.11 -1.22
C ALA A 199 6.49 13.90 0.11
N ARG A 200 7.08 13.37 1.20
CA ARG A 200 7.18 14.10 2.48
C ARG A 200 7.98 15.39 2.33
N ARG A 201 8.96 15.40 1.40
CA ARG A 201 9.78 16.59 1.09
C ARG A 201 8.95 17.74 0.50
N CYS A 202 7.81 17.41 -0.10
CA CYS A 202 6.92 18.36 -0.78
C CYS A 202 5.83 18.94 0.14
N LEU A 203 5.61 18.40 1.35
CA LEU A 203 4.50 18.79 2.24
C LEU A 203 4.52 20.26 2.63
N LYS A 204 5.70 20.87 2.72
CA LYS A 204 5.86 22.28 3.08
C LYS A 204 5.36 23.23 1.98
N ASP A 205 5.54 22.83 0.72
CA ASP A 205 5.33 23.70 -0.44
C ASP A 205 3.94 23.48 -1.09
N TYR A 206 3.32 22.31 -0.83
CA TYR A 206 2.04 21.92 -1.43
C TYR A 206 0.99 21.62 -0.36
N PRO A 207 0.18 22.63 0.07
CA PRO A 207 -0.81 22.46 1.15
C PRO A 207 -1.97 21.52 0.80
N ASN A 208 -2.16 21.17 -0.48
CA ASN A 208 -3.13 20.19 -0.99
C ASN A 208 -2.52 18.79 -1.18
N LEU A 209 -1.39 18.50 -0.55
CA LEU A 209 -0.76 17.18 -0.55
C LEU A 209 -1.06 16.41 0.75
N VAL A 210 -1.40 15.13 0.61
CA VAL A 210 -1.46 14.17 1.71
C VAL A 210 -0.51 13.01 1.39
N VAL A 211 0.31 12.62 2.34
CA VAL A 211 1.20 11.46 2.23
C VAL A 211 0.72 10.38 3.20
N LEU A 212 0.53 9.16 2.72
CA LEU A 212 0.12 8.01 3.54
C LEU A 212 1.28 7.10 3.81
N GLN A 213 1.36 6.56 5.01
CA GLN A 213 2.33 5.53 5.41
C GLN A 213 1.70 4.50 6.34
N THR A 214 2.36 3.35 6.53
CA THR A 214 1.82 2.23 7.29
C THR A 214 2.89 1.50 8.10
N PHE A 215 2.50 0.98 9.26
CA PHE A 215 3.32 0.05 10.03
C PHE A 215 3.16 -1.42 9.59
N SER A 216 2.32 -1.69 8.60
CA SER A 216 1.98 -3.05 8.18
C SER A 216 3.11 -3.75 7.39
N LYS A 217 4.07 -3.01 6.82
CA LYS A 217 5.08 -3.53 5.90
C LYS A 217 6.45 -3.66 6.58
N LEU A 218 7.28 -2.65 6.54
CA LEU A 218 8.63 -2.68 7.12
C LEU A 218 8.62 -3.08 8.60
N HIS A 219 7.71 -2.51 9.38
CA HIS A 219 7.64 -2.74 10.83
C HIS A 219 6.97 -4.05 11.24
N GLY A 220 6.42 -4.84 10.29
CA GLY A 220 5.81 -6.15 10.57
C GLY A 220 4.53 -6.13 11.41
N LEU A 221 3.83 -4.98 11.51
CA LEU A 221 2.66 -4.81 12.37
C LEU A 221 1.31 -4.93 11.62
N ALA A 222 1.25 -5.73 10.55
CA ALA A 222 0.06 -5.84 9.70
C ALA A 222 -1.22 -6.19 10.47
N ALA A 223 -1.14 -7.07 11.47
CA ALA A 223 -2.29 -7.49 12.28
C ALA A 223 -2.81 -6.40 13.24
N LEU A 224 -1.96 -5.46 13.64
CA LEU A 224 -2.31 -4.40 14.60
C LEU A 224 -3.03 -3.21 13.97
N ARG A 225 -3.06 -3.16 12.64
CA ARG A 225 -3.79 -2.14 11.88
C ARG A 225 -3.39 -0.72 12.29
N VAL A 226 -2.14 -0.33 12.11
CA VAL A 226 -1.67 1.04 12.35
C VAL A 226 -1.12 1.64 11.07
N GLY A 227 -1.62 2.80 10.72
CA GLY A 227 -1.14 3.63 9.61
C GLY A 227 -1.34 5.09 9.92
N TYR A 228 -0.81 5.96 9.08
CA TYR A 228 -0.91 7.39 9.31
C TYR A 228 -0.89 8.18 8.00
N GLY A 229 -1.40 9.40 8.10
CA GLY A 229 -1.35 10.42 7.05
C GLY A 229 -0.63 11.65 7.54
N LEU A 230 0.14 12.26 6.64
CA LEU A 230 0.87 13.51 6.84
C LEU A 230 0.31 14.55 5.88
N ALA A 231 -0.07 15.71 6.38
CA ALA A 231 -0.63 16.79 5.56
C ALA A 231 -0.55 18.15 6.26
N ALA A 232 -0.98 19.21 5.58
CA ALA A 232 -1.18 20.51 6.20
C ALA A 232 -2.20 20.43 7.36
N PRO A 233 -2.05 21.23 8.43
CA PRO A 233 -2.92 21.19 9.62
C PRO A 233 -4.41 21.33 9.30
N GLU A 234 -4.78 22.11 8.29
CA GLU A 234 -6.17 22.31 7.84
C GLU A 234 -6.79 21.02 7.32
N ILE A 235 -6.02 20.21 6.58
CA ILE A 235 -6.46 18.90 6.11
C ILE A 235 -6.63 17.97 7.31
N ILE A 236 -5.64 17.89 8.18
CA ILE A 236 -5.69 17.03 9.38
C ILE A 236 -6.89 17.39 10.26
N HIS A 237 -7.17 18.69 10.42
CA HIS A 237 -8.36 19.15 11.16
C HIS A 237 -9.67 18.67 10.51
N ALA A 238 -9.77 18.72 9.18
CA ALA A 238 -10.94 18.20 8.46
C ALA A 238 -11.11 16.68 8.67
N LEU A 239 -10.02 15.90 8.61
CA LEU A 239 -10.04 14.46 8.84
C LEU A 239 -10.46 14.12 10.29
N HIS A 240 -10.05 14.90 11.28
CA HIS A 240 -10.48 14.71 12.66
C HIS A 240 -12.00 14.86 12.86
N ARG A 241 -12.72 15.59 12.00
CA ARG A 241 -14.18 15.76 12.09
C ARG A 241 -14.97 14.51 11.68
N VAL A 242 -14.36 13.64 10.89
CA VAL A 242 -15.00 12.41 10.37
C VAL A 242 -14.42 11.14 10.99
N ARG A 243 -13.36 11.25 11.80
CA ARG A 243 -12.71 10.14 12.46
C ARG A 243 -13.54 9.59 13.62
N SER A 244 -13.62 8.26 13.73
CA SER A 244 -14.25 7.60 14.89
C SER A 244 -13.46 7.85 16.18
N PRO A 245 -14.13 7.97 17.35
CA PRO A 245 -13.43 7.98 18.63
C PRO A 245 -12.60 6.71 18.82
N PHE A 246 -11.41 6.83 19.43
CA PHE A 246 -10.55 5.69 19.79
C PHE A 246 -10.21 4.73 18.62
N ASN A 247 -10.09 5.25 17.42
CA ASN A 247 -9.96 4.47 16.19
C ASN A 247 -8.70 3.59 16.11
N VAL A 248 -7.60 3.95 16.77
CA VAL A 248 -6.36 3.15 16.80
C VAL A 248 -6.23 2.47 18.17
N ASN A 249 -6.12 1.15 18.17
CA ASN A 249 -6.07 0.35 19.38
C ASN A 249 -4.77 0.56 20.19
N SER A 250 -4.83 0.35 21.53
CA SER A 250 -3.71 0.58 22.46
C SER A 250 -2.48 -0.27 22.14
N LEU A 251 -2.69 -1.55 21.78
CA LEU A 251 -1.60 -2.47 21.44
C LEU A 251 -0.85 -1.99 20.19
N GLY A 252 -1.61 -1.52 19.19
CA GLY A 252 -1.07 -0.95 17.97
C GLY A 252 -0.26 0.31 18.21
N GLN A 253 -0.77 1.23 19.05
CA GLN A 253 -0.05 2.46 19.41
C GLN A 253 1.27 2.14 20.12
N ALA A 254 1.25 1.26 21.12
CA ALA A 254 2.44 0.86 21.88
C ALA A 254 3.48 0.16 21.00
N ALA A 255 3.03 -0.79 20.17
CA ALA A 255 3.89 -1.53 19.25
C ALA A 255 4.54 -0.61 18.21
N ALA A 256 3.77 0.32 17.64
CA ALA A 256 4.28 1.27 16.65
C ALA A 256 5.35 2.19 17.24
N CYS A 257 5.14 2.72 18.46
CA CYS A 257 6.17 3.50 19.18
C CYS A 257 7.46 2.71 19.41
N ALA A 258 7.36 1.43 19.74
CA ALA A 258 8.52 0.58 19.96
C ALA A 258 9.23 0.23 18.64
N ALA A 259 8.45 -0.11 17.60
CA ALA A 259 8.97 -0.48 16.28
C ALA A 259 9.73 0.66 15.59
N LEU A 260 9.32 1.92 15.76
CA LEU A 260 10.03 3.10 15.24
C LEU A 260 11.46 3.22 15.82
N LYS A 261 11.66 2.74 17.02
CA LYS A 261 12.95 2.85 17.74
C LYS A 261 13.87 1.64 17.53
N ASP A 262 13.34 0.53 17.01
CA ASP A 262 14.11 -0.71 16.78
C ASP A 262 14.89 -0.64 15.46
N ARG A 263 15.96 0.16 15.46
CA ARG A 263 16.79 0.40 14.28
C ARG A 263 17.49 -0.86 13.75
N ASP A 264 17.78 -1.82 14.62
CA ASP A 264 18.40 -3.08 14.22
C ASP A 264 17.42 -3.96 13.45
N PHE A 265 16.17 -4.06 13.91
CA PHE A 265 15.14 -4.79 13.19
C PHE A 265 14.83 -4.14 11.83
N ILE A 266 14.74 -2.81 11.78
CA ILE A 266 14.53 -2.05 10.53
C ILE A 266 15.65 -2.36 9.54
N ARG A 267 16.92 -2.24 9.96
CA ARG A 267 18.08 -2.53 9.12
C ARG A 267 18.04 -3.97 8.59
N THR A 268 17.86 -4.96 9.47
CA THR A 268 17.79 -6.37 9.09
C THR A 268 16.65 -6.65 8.11
N SER A 269 15.49 -6.01 8.30
CA SER A 269 14.35 -6.14 7.38
C SER A 269 14.65 -5.58 5.99
N LEU A 270 15.32 -4.43 5.91
CA LEU A 270 15.74 -3.83 4.64
C LEU A 270 16.81 -4.67 3.94
N GLU A 271 17.83 -5.15 4.67
CA GLU A 271 18.85 -6.04 4.13
C GLU A 271 18.27 -7.35 3.61
N THR A 272 17.33 -7.96 4.35
CA THR A 272 16.61 -9.17 3.91
C THR A 272 15.82 -8.91 2.63
N ASN A 273 15.13 -7.77 2.54
CA ASN A 273 14.40 -7.38 1.34
C ASN A 273 15.33 -7.17 0.16
N HIS A 274 16.43 -6.44 0.34
CA HIS A 274 17.44 -6.20 -0.69
C HIS A 274 17.98 -7.52 -1.27
N GLN A 275 18.43 -8.42 -0.41
CA GLN A 275 18.95 -9.74 -0.81
C GLN A 275 17.89 -10.58 -1.51
N GLY A 276 16.67 -10.64 -0.95
CA GLY A 276 15.57 -11.40 -1.53
C GLY A 276 15.12 -10.85 -2.88
N ARG A 277 15.10 -9.53 -3.06
CA ARG A 277 14.78 -8.87 -4.33
C ARG A 277 15.84 -9.22 -5.40
N ALA A 278 17.11 -9.19 -5.05
CA ALA A 278 18.20 -9.59 -5.95
C ALA A 278 18.08 -11.07 -6.39
N LEU A 279 17.74 -11.98 -5.45
CA LEU A 279 17.50 -13.39 -5.76
C LEU A 279 16.30 -13.57 -6.71
N MET A 280 15.19 -12.88 -6.48
CA MET A 280 14.00 -12.96 -7.32
C MET A 280 14.23 -12.37 -8.72
N ASN A 281 14.95 -11.25 -8.85
CA ASN A 281 15.33 -10.69 -10.13
C ASN A 281 16.19 -11.70 -10.92
N ALA A 282 17.23 -12.25 -10.29
CA ALA A 282 18.08 -13.27 -10.90
C ALA A 282 17.31 -14.54 -11.30
N PHE A 283 16.30 -14.95 -10.52
CA PHE A 283 15.38 -16.05 -10.88
C PHE A 283 14.60 -15.71 -12.15
N CYS A 284 14.02 -14.52 -12.22
CA CYS A 284 13.25 -14.08 -13.40
C CYS A 284 14.14 -14.03 -14.65
N GLU A 285 15.34 -13.48 -14.56
CA GLU A 285 16.29 -13.38 -15.65
C GLU A 285 16.70 -14.77 -16.17
N ARG A 286 17.09 -15.69 -15.25
CA ARG A 286 17.49 -17.07 -15.63
C ARG A 286 16.38 -17.86 -16.33
N ASN A 287 15.11 -17.54 -16.03
CA ASN A 287 13.95 -18.20 -16.61
C ASN A 287 13.26 -17.37 -17.70
N HIS A 288 13.86 -16.27 -18.14
CA HIS A 288 13.31 -15.36 -19.15
C HIS A 288 11.89 -14.87 -18.85
N LEU A 289 11.57 -14.64 -17.57
CA LEU A 289 10.27 -14.15 -17.14
C LEU A 289 10.25 -12.62 -17.17
N PRO A 290 9.32 -12.00 -17.92
CA PRO A 290 9.12 -10.57 -17.83
C PRO A 290 8.72 -10.19 -16.38
N HIS A 291 9.38 -9.19 -15.82
CA HIS A 291 9.15 -8.73 -14.46
C HIS A 291 9.38 -7.24 -14.35
N THR A 292 8.87 -6.62 -13.28
CA THR A 292 9.07 -5.20 -13.03
C THR A 292 10.29 -4.98 -12.14
N SER A 293 10.99 -3.85 -12.35
CA SER A 293 12.06 -3.37 -11.46
C SER A 293 11.42 -2.79 -10.19
N SER A 294 11.01 -3.67 -9.29
CA SER A 294 10.26 -3.27 -8.10
C SER A 294 11.14 -2.61 -7.05
N GLU A 295 10.65 -1.50 -6.49
CA GLU A 295 11.22 -0.80 -5.34
C GLU A 295 10.44 -1.08 -4.03
N GLY A 296 9.55 -2.08 -4.03
CA GLY A 296 8.79 -2.51 -2.86
C GLY A 296 9.36 -3.78 -2.20
N ASN A 297 8.59 -4.33 -1.25
CA ASN A 297 8.87 -5.62 -0.64
C ASN A 297 8.16 -6.78 -1.36
N PHE A 298 8.00 -6.66 -2.68
CA PHE A 298 7.41 -7.64 -3.57
C PHE A 298 7.96 -7.46 -4.99
N ILE A 299 7.80 -8.47 -5.82
CA ILE A 299 8.06 -8.39 -7.26
C ILE A 299 6.77 -8.74 -8.02
N MET A 300 6.60 -8.13 -9.19
CA MET A 300 5.56 -8.51 -10.13
C MET A 300 6.19 -9.16 -11.34
N LEU A 301 5.79 -10.39 -11.66
CA LEU A 301 6.31 -11.15 -12.79
C LEU A 301 5.19 -11.76 -13.64
N ARG A 302 5.45 -11.86 -14.95
CA ARG A 302 4.53 -12.47 -15.90
C ARG A 302 4.88 -13.94 -16.11
N ILE A 303 3.83 -14.78 -16.11
CA ILE A 303 3.95 -16.22 -16.34
C ILE A 303 3.24 -16.63 -17.62
N PRO A 304 3.60 -17.77 -18.23
CA PRO A 304 2.84 -18.33 -19.33
C PRO A 304 1.44 -18.76 -18.88
N GLY A 305 0.37 -18.17 -19.46
CA GLY A 305 -1.01 -18.52 -19.13
C GLY A 305 -1.61 -17.77 -17.94
N GLU A 306 -2.61 -18.37 -17.29
CA GLU A 306 -3.39 -17.76 -16.21
C GLU A 306 -2.70 -17.85 -14.85
N ALA A 307 -2.39 -16.72 -14.22
CA ALA A 307 -1.68 -16.65 -12.95
C ALA A 307 -2.36 -17.40 -11.79
N ARG A 308 -3.70 -17.50 -11.82
CA ARG A 308 -4.46 -18.21 -10.77
C ARG A 308 -4.14 -19.71 -10.71
N PHE A 309 -3.85 -20.34 -11.85
CA PHE A 309 -3.49 -21.77 -11.87
C PHE A 309 -2.13 -22.00 -11.22
N TYR A 310 -1.15 -21.17 -11.53
CA TYR A 310 0.15 -21.20 -10.86
C TYR A 310 0.02 -20.95 -9.36
N ALA A 311 -0.76 -19.94 -8.97
CA ALA A 311 -0.99 -19.63 -7.55
C ALA A 311 -1.61 -20.82 -6.80
N ASN A 312 -2.57 -21.54 -7.42
CA ASN A 312 -3.19 -22.72 -6.82
C ASN A 312 -2.19 -23.88 -6.66
N LEU A 313 -1.38 -24.16 -7.69
CA LEU A 313 -0.37 -25.21 -7.64
C LEU A 313 0.73 -24.90 -6.61
N LEU A 314 1.18 -23.65 -6.54
CA LEU A 314 2.11 -23.19 -5.52
C LEU A 314 1.53 -23.34 -4.11
N ALA A 315 0.24 -23.00 -3.93
CA ALA A 315 -0.44 -23.16 -2.65
C ALA A 315 -0.53 -24.63 -2.21
N GLN A 316 -0.80 -25.56 -3.16
CA GLN A 316 -0.75 -27.00 -2.91
C GLN A 316 0.67 -27.47 -2.52
N GLY A 317 1.70 -26.84 -3.07
CA GLY A 317 3.10 -27.06 -2.71
C GLY A 317 3.54 -26.35 -1.41
N GLY A 318 2.64 -25.64 -0.73
CA GLY A 318 2.93 -24.98 0.53
C GLY A 318 3.48 -23.54 0.42
N VAL A 319 3.33 -22.87 -0.74
CA VAL A 319 3.70 -21.45 -0.90
C VAL A 319 2.53 -20.67 -1.50
N THR A 320 2.08 -19.60 -0.84
CA THR A 320 0.99 -18.77 -1.36
C THR A 320 1.52 -17.48 -1.98
N VAL A 321 1.04 -17.15 -3.20
CA VAL A 321 1.36 -15.93 -3.94
C VAL A 321 0.08 -15.21 -4.39
N ARG A 322 0.17 -13.99 -4.93
CA ARG A 322 -1.00 -13.21 -5.33
C ARG A 322 -1.18 -13.18 -6.85
N PRO A 323 -2.19 -13.85 -7.43
CA PRO A 323 -2.58 -13.64 -8.82
C PRO A 323 -3.23 -12.26 -8.98
N LEU A 324 -2.94 -11.58 -10.10
CA LEU A 324 -3.32 -10.19 -10.31
C LEU A 324 -4.53 -10.01 -11.25
N SER A 325 -5.37 -11.04 -11.43
CA SER A 325 -6.60 -10.94 -12.24
C SER A 325 -7.52 -9.82 -11.75
N SER A 326 -7.62 -9.61 -10.42
CA SER A 326 -8.40 -8.52 -9.83
C SER A 326 -7.85 -7.11 -10.10
N PHE A 327 -6.63 -7.00 -10.62
CA PHE A 327 -6.00 -5.76 -11.07
C PHE A 327 -6.05 -5.60 -12.60
N GLY A 328 -6.79 -6.46 -13.31
CA GLY A 328 -6.82 -6.48 -14.77
C GLY A 328 -5.58 -7.10 -15.42
N LEU A 329 -4.77 -7.85 -14.66
CA LEU A 329 -3.49 -8.43 -15.08
C LEU A 329 -3.49 -9.97 -14.89
N PRO A 330 -4.30 -10.73 -15.66
CA PRO A 330 -4.56 -12.14 -15.40
C PRO A 330 -3.35 -13.07 -15.58
N GLN A 331 -2.31 -12.62 -16.31
CA GLN A 331 -1.08 -13.37 -16.52
C GLN A 331 0.04 -13.01 -15.53
N TRP A 332 -0.23 -12.16 -14.53
CA TRP A 332 0.78 -11.66 -13.62
C TRP A 332 0.58 -12.19 -12.22
N LEU A 333 1.70 -12.50 -11.58
CA LEU A 333 1.80 -12.80 -10.16
C LEU A 333 2.49 -11.65 -9.44
N ARG A 334 2.01 -11.31 -8.25
CA ARG A 334 2.76 -10.51 -7.29
C ARG A 334 3.25 -11.44 -6.18
N ILE A 335 4.53 -11.43 -5.94
CA ILE A 335 5.20 -12.29 -4.96
C ILE A 335 5.89 -11.40 -3.93
N THR A 336 5.54 -11.55 -2.67
CA THR A 336 6.21 -10.88 -1.56
C THR A 336 7.66 -11.36 -1.47
N ILE A 337 8.59 -10.46 -1.22
CA ILE A 337 9.98 -10.83 -0.98
C ILE A 337 10.08 -11.54 0.37
N GLY A 338 10.49 -12.81 0.31
CA GLY A 338 10.72 -13.66 1.48
C GLY A 338 12.17 -13.68 1.91
N THR A 339 12.48 -14.51 2.93
CA THR A 339 13.87 -14.86 3.24
C THR A 339 14.49 -15.68 2.12
N PRO A 340 15.83 -15.81 2.05
CA PRO A 340 16.49 -16.67 1.06
C PRO A 340 15.93 -18.10 1.01
N GLU A 341 15.58 -18.68 2.18
CA GLU A 341 14.99 -20.02 2.26
C GLU A 341 13.57 -20.05 1.66
N HIS A 342 12.75 -19.02 1.91
CA HIS A 342 11.42 -18.89 1.30
C HIS A 342 11.53 -18.81 -0.22
N ILE A 343 12.50 -18.04 -0.73
CA ILE A 343 12.72 -17.88 -2.17
C ILE A 343 13.21 -19.19 -2.79
N ALA A 344 14.16 -19.88 -2.16
CA ALA A 344 14.64 -21.17 -2.64
C ALA A 344 13.50 -22.22 -2.75
N THR A 345 12.60 -22.24 -1.76
CA THR A 345 11.41 -23.10 -1.78
C THR A 345 10.47 -22.74 -2.93
N LEU A 346 10.20 -21.44 -3.13
CA LEU A 346 9.39 -20.93 -4.23
C LEU A 346 10.00 -21.30 -5.59
N GLU A 347 11.31 -21.07 -5.79
CA GLU A 347 12.02 -21.42 -7.01
C GLU A 347 11.91 -22.91 -7.34
N ALA A 348 12.09 -23.79 -6.34
CA ALA A 348 11.97 -25.23 -6.50
C ALA A 348 10.58 -25.65 -6.99
N LEU A 349 9.51 -24.98 -6.50
CA LEU A 349 8.14 -25.25 -6.90
C LEU A 349 7.80 -24.63 -8.27
N MET A 350 8.33 -23.44 -8.57
CA MET A 350 8.05 -22.77 -9.85
C MET A 350 8.75 -23.40 -11.05
N LYS A 351 9.97 -23.89 -10.87
CA LYS A 351 10.79 -24.42 -11.97
C LYS A 351 10.10 -25.50 -12.81
N PRO A 352 9.50 -26.56 -12.25
CA PRO A 352 8.78 -27.56 -13.04
C PRO A 352 7.54 -26.96 -13.74
N LEU A 353 6.84 -26.02 -13.11
CA LEU A 353 5.66 -25.38 -13.70
C LEU A 353 6.00 -24.47 -14.90
N LEU A 354 7.23 -23.94 -14.96
CA LEU A 354 7.71 -23.14 -16.08
C LEU A 354 8.20 -24.03 -17.24
N THR A 355 8.74 -25.21 -16.93
CA THR A 355 9.20 -26.18 -17.94
C THR A 355 8.04 -26.87 -18.64
N ASP A 356 7.00 -27.23 -17.88
CA ASP A 356 5.76 -27.84 -18.36
C ASP A 356 4.57 -27.00 -17.84
N PRO A 357 4.22 -25.92 -18.55
CA PRO A 357 3.17 -25.00 -18.10
C PRO A 357 1.82 -25.73 -17.93
N PRO A 358 1.12 -25.51 -16.83
CA PRO A 358 -0.18 -26.11 -16.61
C PRO A 358 -1.14 -25.73 -17.75
N GLY A 359 -1.66 -26.74 -18.45
CA GLY A 359 -2.61 -26.55 -19.53
C GLY A 359 -3.84 -25.78 -19.02
N VAL A 360 -4.35 -24.87 -19.84
CA VAL A 360 -5.64 -24.24 -19.55
C VAL A 360 -6.69 -25.35 -19.61
N PRO A 361 -7.42 -25.66 -18.51
CA PRO A 361 -8.54 -26.58 -18.60
C PRO A 361 -9.54 -26.01 -19.61
N GLY A 362 -9.84 -26.77 -20.66
CA GLY A 362 -10.81 -26.41 -21.68
C GLY A 362 -12.23 -26.24 -21.13
#